data_5818d12483cc21acc4d41ce7b26f81bc
#
_entry.id   5818d12483cc21acc4d41ce7b26f81bc
#
_cell.length_a   1.000
_cell.length_b   1.000
_cell.length_c   1.000
_cell.angle_alpha   90.00
_cell.angle_beta   90.00
_cell.angle_gamma   90.00
#
_symmetry.space_group_name_H-M   'P 1'
#
loop_
_entity.id
_entity.type
_entity.pdbx_description
1 polymer ?
#
loop_
_entity_poly.entity_id
_entity_poly.type
_entity_poly.pdbx_seq_one_letter_code
_entity_poly.pdbx_strand_id
1 'polypeptide(L)'
;FFIMTYGGMVLQGVLEEKKNRIVEVIVSSVHPQQLMLAKIIGIGLLGLIQIIIWGIMLFGGLQIAQHFFLSPESSTLIAGSSSLDDVGAIFAAIRGVNFGQIIPFFLLYFIGGYLFYASILAALSALVSSDEEASQMMMPVLILLMLSMYAGMGSINNPDGTLAFWASLCPLTSPVVMMVRLPYDVPLWQPLLSLALLYAMVFLLSALAGKIYRTSILMYGKRPSMREVWHWLTYKQ
;
A
#
# COMPACT_ATOMS: atom_id res chain seq x y z
N PHE A 1 7.36 0.35 -1.01
CA PHE A 1 7.71 0.52 -2.42
C PHE A 1 6.47 0.47 -3.32
N PHE A 2 5.69 -0.63 -3.33
CA PHE A 2 4.51 -0.79 -4.19
C PHE A 2 3.50 0.36 -4.05
N ILE A 3 3.19 0.77 -2.83
CA ILE A 3 2.24 1.88 -2.56
C ILE A 3 2.73 3.17 -3.22
N MET A 4 4.02 3.48 -3.15
CA MET A 4 4.58 4.68 -3.77
C MET A 4 4.58 4.60 -5.29
N THR A 5 4.97 3.45 -5.85
CA THR A 5 5.02 3.28 -7.32
C THR A 5 3.62 3.34 -7.92
N TYR A 6 2.70 2.50 -7.45
CA TYR A 6 1.35 2.42 -8.03
C TYR A 6 0.46 3.59 -7.60
N GLY A 7 0.62 4.11 -6.38
CA GLY A 7 -0.04 5.34 -5.96
C GLY A 7 0.45 6.56 -6.74
N GLY A 8 1.74 6.63 -7.06
CA GLY A 8 2.31 7.63 -7.94
C GLY A 8 1.74 7.56 -9.36
N MET A 9 1.52 6.36 -9.92
CA MET A 9 0.84 6.18 -11.21
C MET A 9 -0.60 6.70 -11.17
N VAL A 10 -1.33 6.49 -10.08
CA VAL A 10 -2.69 7.06 -9.92
C VAL A 10 -2.61 8.59 -9.94
N LEU A 11 -1.69 9.18 -9.19
CA LEU A 11 -1.51 10.62 -9.13
C LEU A 11 -1.17 11.21 -10.49
N GLN A 12 -0.18 10.64 -11.20
CA GLN A 12 0.22 11.09 -12.54
C GLN A 12 -0.91 10.91 -13.56
N GLY A 13 -1.57 9.76 -13.57
CA GLY A 13 -2.64 9.49 -14.49
C GLY A 13 -3.85 10.44 -14.33
N VAL A 14 -4.19 10.85 -13.11
CA VAL A 14 -5.22 11.88 -12.88
C VAL A 14 -4.76 13.25 -13.36
N LEU A 15 -3.48 13.59 -13.13
CA LEU A 15 -2.91 14.85 -13.56
C LEU A 15 -2.85 14.98 -15.09
N GLU A 16 -2.45 13.91 -15.79
CA GLU A 16 -2.42 13.86 -17.26
C GLU A 16 -3.80 14.07 -17.88
N GLU A 17 -4.84 13.43 -17.34
CA GLU A 17 -6.20 13.64 -17.78
C GLU A 17 -6.66 15.09 -17.62
N LYS A 18 -6.28 15.72 -16.51
CA LYS A 18 -6.57 17.12 -16.23
C LYS A 18 -5.84 18.04 -17.23
N LYS A 19 -4.56 17.77 -17.54
CA LYS A 19 -3.75 18.56 -18.49
C LYS A 19 -4.28 18.45 -19.92
N ASN A 20 -4.65 17.27 -20.35
CA ASN A 20 -5.05 16.97 -21.74
C ASN A 20 -6.52 17.30 -22.03
N ARG A 21 -7.28 17.85 -21.08
CA ARG A 21 -8.72 18.14 -21.18
C ARG A 21 -9.60 16.94 -21.59
N ILE A 22 -9.03 15.73 -21.53
CA ILE A 22 -9.73 14.48 -21.86
C ILE A 22 -10.97 14.30 -20.99
N VAL A 23 -10.88 14.83 -19.78
CA VAL A 23 -11.95 14.77 -18.79
C VAL A 23 -13.23 15.45 -19.28
N GLU A 24 -13.16 16.55 -20.02
CA GLU A 24 -14.35 17.26 -20.54
C GLU A 24 -15.19 16.37 -21.44
N VAL A 25 -14.52 15.52 -22.24
CA VAL A 25 -15.19 14.59 -23.15
C VAL A 25 -15.75 13.38 -22.39
N ILE A 26 -15.00 12.85 -21.40
CA ILE A 26 -15.41 11.64 -20.67
C ILE A 26 -16.50 11.95 -19.63
N VAL A 27 -16.44 13.08 -18.96
CA VAL A 27 -17.44 13.49 -17.94
C VAL A 27 -18.85 13.69 -18.54
N SER A 28 -18.95 13.92 -19.85
CA SER A 28 -20.26 13.93 -20.51
C SER A 28 -20.94 12.55 -20.55
N SER A 29 -20.18 11.47 -20.39
CA SER A 29 -20.66 10.09 -20.52
C SER A 29 -20.58 9.28 -19.22
N VAL A 30 -19.67 9.61 -18.29
CA VAL A 30 -19.38 8.83 -17.07
C VAL A 30 -19.25 9.74 -15.86
N HIS A 31 -19.74 9.30 -14.71
CA HIS A 31 -19.58 10.04 -13.44
C HIS A 31 -18.09 10.15 -13.04
N PRO A 32 -17.59 11.35 -12.71
CA PRO A 32 -16.18 11.57 -12.37
C PRO A 32 -15.63 10.65 -11.25
N GLN A 33 -16.47 10.34 -10.26
CA GLN A 33 -16.13 9.42 -9.17
C GLN A 33 -15.87 8.00 -9.67
N GLN A 34 -16.66 7.52 -10.63
CA GLN A 34 -16.48 6.18 -11.23
C GLN A 34 -15.18 6.10 -12.02
N LEU A 35 -14.84 7.19 -12.74
CA LEU A 35 -13.58 7.27 -13.49
C LEU A 35 -12.37 7.19 -12.56
N MET A 36 -12.38 7.95 -11.46
CA MET A 36 -11.32 7.91 -10.45
C MET A 36 -11.19 6.51 -9.83
N LEU A 37 -12.31 5.90 -9.41
CA LEU A 37 -12.31 4.56 -8.82
C LEU A 37 -11.84 3.49 -9.80
N ALA A 38 -12.27 3.55 -11.05
CA ALA A 38 -11.84 2.63 -12.10
C ALA A 38 -10.32 2.69 -12.31
N LYS A 39 -9.72 3.89 -12.26
CA LYS A 39 -8.28 4.08 -12.35
C LYS A 39 -7.55 3.49 -11.13
N ILE A 40 -8.02 3.79 -9.92
CA ILE A 40 -7.44 3.23 -8.69
C ILE A 40 -7.48 1.70 -8.73
N ILE A 41 -8.62 1.11 -9.09
CA ILE A 41 -8.79 -0.34 -9.18
C ILE A 41 -7.91 -0.92 -10.29
N GLY A 42 -7.90 -0.31 -11.48
CA GLY A 42 -7.12 -0.79 -12.62
C GLY A 42 -5.61 -0.84 -12.32
N ILE A 43 -5.06 0.23 -11.75
CA ILE A 43 -3.65 0.30 -11.35
C ILE A 43 -3.38 -0.66 -10.18
N GLY A 44 -4.31 -0.81 -9.23
CA GLY A 44 -4.20 -1.76 -8.13
C GLY A 44 -4.14 -3.22 -8.59
N LEU A 45 -4.89 -3.57 -9.63
CA LEU A 45 -4.82 -4.91 -10.25
C LEU A 45 -3.43 -5.19 -10.86
N LEU A 46 -2.79 -4.21 -11.48
CA LEU A 46 -1.41 -4.34 -11.95
C LEU A 46 -0.46 -4.62 -10.79
N GLY A 47 -0.62 -3.91 -9.67
CA GLY A 47 0.15 -4.15 -8.44
C GLY A 47 -0.06 -5.56 -7.87
N LEU A 48 -1.29 -6.06 -7.87
CA LEU A 48 -1.60 -7.43 -7.43
C LEU A 48 -0.94 -8.49 -8.35
N ILE A 49 -1.03 -8.33 -9.66
CA ILE A 49 -0.38 -9.22 -10.63
C ILE A 49 1.13 -9.25 -10.38
N GLN A 50 1.75 -8.09 -10.17
CA GLN A 50 3.17 -7.99 -9.88
C GLN A 50 3.56 -8.75 -8.60
N ILE A 51 2.78 -8.64 -7.53
CA ILE A 51 3.02 -9.37 -6.27
C ILE A 51 2.89 -10.88 -6.48
N ILE A 52 1.90 -11.32 -7.24
CA ILE A 52 1.71 -12.74 -7.54
C ILE A 52 2.93 -13.28 -8.30
N ILE A 53 3.41 -12.55 -9.31
CA ILE A 53 4.63 -12.93 -10.07
C ILE A 53 5.83 -13.03 -9.12
N TRP A 54 6.03 -12.03 -8.24
CA TRP A 54 7.15 -12.06 -7.28
C TRP A 54 7.00 -13.19 -6.26
N GLY A 55 5.78 -13.46 -5.81
CA GLY A 55 5.49 -14.60 -4.92
C GLY A 55 5.86 -15.94 -5.56
N ILE A 56 5.48 -16.14 -6.83
CA ILE A 56 5.85 -17.35 -7.60
C ILE A 56 7.36 -17.44 -7.78
N MET A 57 8.04 -16.35 -8.12
CA MET A 57 9.49 -16.32 -8.28
C MET A 57 10.22 -16.61 -6.97
N LEU A 58 9.77 -16.03 -5.85
CA LEU A 58 10.35 -16.29 -4.52
C LEU A 58 10.15 -17.75 -4.10
N PHE A 59 8.93 -18.28 -4.25
CA PHE A 59 8.65 -19.66 -3.89
C PHE A 59 9.45 -20.64 -4.77
N GLY A 60 9.48 -20.42 -6.08
CA GLY A 60 10.28 -21.22 -7.01
C GLY A 60 11.77 -21.12 -6.71
N GLY A 61 12.29 -19.94 -6.45
CA GLY A 61 13.67 -19.70 -6.06
C GLY A 61 14.06 -20.41 -4.75
N LEU A 62 13.17 -20.38 -3.75
CA LEU A 62 13.37 -21.12 -2.50
C LEU A 62 13.44 -22.63 -2.72
N GLN A 63 12.59 -23.21 -3.57
CA GLN A 63 12.63 -24.65 -3.89
C GLN A 63 13.93 -25.04 -4.61
N ILE A 64 14.34 -24.23 -5.57
CA ILE A 64 15.61 -24.43 -6.28
C ILE A 64 16.78 -24.31 -5.29
N ALA A 65 16.79 -23.28 -4.45
CA ALA A 65 17.85 -23.11 -3.45
C ALA A 65 17.92 -24.28 -2.47
N GLN A 66 16.77 -24.79 -1.99
CA GLN A 66 16.73 -25.98 -1.14
C GLN A 66 17.34 -27.20 -1.82
N HIS A 67 17.02 -27.40 -3.09
CA HIS A 67 17.54 -28.54 -3.85
C HIS A 67 19.06 -28.46 -4.07
N PHE A 68 19.57 -27.25 -4.34
CA PHE A 68 21.00 -27.04 -4.60
C PHE A 68 21.85 -27.00 -3.32
N PHE A 69 21.39 -26.33 -2.25
CA PHE A 69 22.20 -26.13 -1.04
C PHE A 69 22.02 -27.21 0.04
N LEU A 70 20.88 -27.91 0.05
CA LEU A 70 20.58 -28.95 1.03
C LEU A 70 20.63 -30.37 0.44
N SER A 71 21.11 -30.54 -0.79
CA SER A 71 21.34 -31.88 -1.36
C SER A 71 22.55 -32.53 -0.68
N PRO A 72 22.54 -33.88 -0.48
CA PRO A 72 23.63 -34.60 0.17
C PRO A 72 24.99 -34.44 -0.52
N GLU A 73 24.97 -34.17 -1.84
CA GLU A 73 26.20 -33.98 -2.63
C GLU A 73 26.86 -32.60 -2.41
N SER A 74 26.06 -31.55 -2.17
CA SER A 74 26.58 -30.21 -1.93
C SER A 74 27.07 -30.02 -0.49
N SER A 75 26.50 -30.75 0.48
CA SER A 75 26.94 -30.71 1.88
C SER A 75 28.38 -31.23 2.07
N THR A 76 28.87 -32.10 1.20
CA THR A 76 30.26 -32.61 1.24
C THR A 76 31.28 -31.63 0.64
N LEU A 77 30.88 -30.79 -0.31
CA LEU A 77 31.75 -29.81 -0.96
C LEU A 77 31.91 -28.51 -0.16
N ILE A 78 30.97 -28.22 0.73
CA ILE A 78 30.90 -26.95 1.50
C ILE A 78 31.04 -27.22 3.01
N ALA A 79 31.29 -28.46 3.42
CA ALA A 79 31.51 -28.83 4.82
C ALA A 79 32.74 -28.10 5.39
N GLY A 80 32.49 -27.04 6.12
CA GLY A 80 33.53 -26.19 6.75
C GLY A 80 33.28 -24.68 6.64
N SER A 81 32.22 -24.26 5.96
CA SER A 81 31.85 -22.83 5.92
C SER A 81 30.65 -22.53 6.88
N SER A 82 30.82 -21.58 7.77
CA SER A 82 29.78 -21.04 8.68
C SER A 82 28.51 -20.57 7.93
N SER A 83 28.62 -20.39 6.62
CA SER A 83 27.51 -19.97 5.75
C SER A 83 26.41 -21.03 5.56
N LEU A 84 26.68 -22.32 5.76
CA LEU A 84 25.67 -23.38 5.65
C LEU A 84 24.76 -23.46 6.88
N ASP A 85 25.33 -23.22 8.06
CA ASP A 85 24.57 -23.18 9.31
C ASP A 85 23.59 -21.99 9.27
N ASP A 86 24.01 -20.84 8.73
CA ASP A 86 23.17 -19.66 8.54
C ASP A 86 22.03 -19.92 7.52
N VAL A 87 22.34 -20.57 6.41
CA VAL A 87 21.33 -20.94 5.38
C VAL A 87 20.35 -21.96 5.95
N GLY A 88 20.83 -22.97 6.68
CA GLY A 88 19.99 -23.96 7.37
C GLY A 88 19.05 -23.32 8.38
N ALA A 89 19.56 -22.38 9.17
CA ALA A 89 18.78 -21.60 10.15
C ALA A 89 17.70 -20.76 9.46
N ILE A 90 17.99 -20.11 8.34
CA ILE A 90 17.02 -19.35 7.55
C ILE A 90 15.89 -20.26 7.05
N PHE A 91 16.20 -21.42 6.49
CA PHE A 91 15.19 -22.38 6.04
C PHE A 91 14.35 -22.94 7.19
N ALA A 92 14.95 -23.20 8.35
CA ALA A 92 14.23 -23.63 9.55
C ALA A 92 13.27 -22.54 10.05
N ALA A 93 13.72 -21.30 10.07
CA ALA A 93 12.89 -20.14 10.43
C ALA A 93 11.69 -19.96 9.46
N ILE A 94 11.93 -20.08 8.14
CA ILE A 94 10.87 -19.98 7.12
C ILE A 94 9.83 -21.11 7.30
N ARG A 95 10.26 -22.33 7.62
CA ARG A 95 9.34 -23.46 7.86
C ARG A 95 8.50 -23.30 9.12
N GLY A 96 8.98 -22.58 10.11
CA GLY A 96 8.24 -22.25 11.35
C GLY A 96 7.13 -21.23 11.16
N VAL A 97 7.11 -20.51 10.04
CA VAL A 97 6.13 -19.45 9.76
C VAL A 97 4.81 -20.04 9.28
N ASN A 98 3.69 -19.64 9.89
CA ASN A 98 2.35 -20.05 9.47
C ASN A 98 1.89 -19.26 8.22
N PHE A 99 2.37 -19.66 7.04
CA PHE A 99 2.01 -19.03 5.76
C PHE A 99 0.50 -19.06 5.49
N GLY A 100 -0.21 -20.08 5.98
CA GLY A 100 -1.66 -20.18 5.81
C GLY A 100 -2.44 -19.03 6.43
N GLN A 101 -1.90 -18.44 7.49
CA GLN A 101 -2.48 -17.26 8.14
C GLN A 101 -1.94 -15.96 7.54
N ILE A 102 -0.63 -15.90 7.28
CA ILE A 102 0.04 -14.65 6.87
C ILE A 102 -0.38 -14.23 5.45
N ILE A 103 -0.48 -15.18 4.49
CA ILE A 103 -0.80 -14.85 3.10
C ILE A 103 -2.17 -14.17 2.95
N PRO A 104 -3.28 -14.67 3.52
CA PRO A 104 -4.57 -13.99 3.43
C PRO A 104 -4.56 -12.60 4.05
N PHE A 105 -3.97 -12.44 5.24
CA PHE A 105 -3.84 -11.14 5.87
C PHE A 105 -2.96 -10.19 5.05
N PHE A 106 -1.84 -10.68 4.51
CA PHE A 106 -0.98 -9.88 3.63
C PHE A 106 -1.75 -9.33 2.44
N LEU A 107 -2.52 -10.16 1.74
CA LEU A 107 -3.31 -9.71 0.59
C LEU A 107 -4.36 -8.67 1.00
N LEU A 108 -5.05 -8.88 2.12
CA LEU A 108 -6.05 -7.94 2.62
C LEU A 108 -5.42 -6.60 3.03
N TYR A 109 -4.29 -6.61 3.77
CA TYR A 109 -3.58 -5.39 4.15
C TYR A 109 -2.93 -4.69 2.95
N PHE A 110 -2.45 -5.45 1.97
CA PHE A 110 -1.89 -4.90 0.75
C PHE A 110 -2.97 -4.15 -0.05
N ILE A 111 -4.11 -4.80 -0.29
CA ILE A 111 -5.24 -4.17 -1.01
C ILE A 111 -5.75 -2.96 -0.23
N GLY A 112 -6.03 -3.11 1.07
CA GLY A 112 -6.52 -2.03 1.91
C GLY A 112 -5.55 -0.86 2.00
N GLY A 113 -4.26 -1.13 2.22
CA GLY A 113 -3.20 -0.12 2.27
C GLY A 113 -3.01 0.60 0.93
N TYR A 114 -3.00 -0.16 -0.17
CA TYR A 114 -2.95 0.45 -1.50
C TYR A 114 -4.14 1.37 -1.74
N LEU A 115 -5.38 0.89 -1.52
CA LEU A 115 -6.59 1.70 -1.73
C LEU A 115 -6.61 2.94 -0.84
N PHE A 116 -6.14 2.83 0.41
CA PHE A 116 -6.04 3.94 1.34
C PHE A 116 -5.12 5.05 0.81
N TYR A 117 -3.88 4.70 0.48
CA TYR A 117 -2.90 5.67 -0.01
C TYR A 117 -3.21 6.16 -1.43
N ALA A 118 -3.71 5.30 -2.31
CA ALA A 118 -4.15 5.68 -3.66
C ALA A 118 -5.31 6.69 -3.61
N SER A 119 -6.25 6.55 -2.68
CA SER A 119 -7.34 7.52 -2.48
C SER A 119 -6.82 8.89 -2.02
N ILE A 120 -5.82 8.92 -1.13
CA ILE A 120 -5.17 10.16 -0.72
C ILE A 120 -4.45 10.82 -1.92
N LEU A 121 -3.66 10.05 -2.66
CA LEU A 121 -2.91 10.55 -3.82
C LEU A 121 -3.84 11.01 -4.95
N ALA A 122 -4.96 10.32 -5.18
CA ALA A 122 -5.99 10.75 -6.13
C ALA A 122 -6.65 12.08 -5.72
N ALA A 123 -6.92 12.26 -4.43
CA ALA A 123 -7.43 13.54 -3.92
C ALA A 123 -6.42 14.67 -4.08
N LEU A 124 -5.14 14.40 -3.77
CA LEU A 124 -4.05 15.37 -3.91
C LEU A 124 -3.81 15.74 -5.38
N SER A 125 -3.84 14.78 -6.30
CA SER A 125 -3.64 15.02 -7.74
C SER A 125 -4.72 15.91 -8.34
N ALA A 126 -5.95 15.83 -7.81
CA ALA A 126 -7.02 16.72 -8.23
C ALA A 126 -6.71 18.20 -7.90
N LEU A 127 -5.94 18.47 -6.85
CA LEU A 127 -5.60 19.82 -6.39
C LEU A 127 -4.41 20.46 -7.10
N VAL A 128 -3.55 19.67 -7.74
CA VAL A 128 -2.33 20.14 -8.42
C VAL A 128 -2.55 20.36 -9.91
N SER A 129 -1.66 21.16 -10.53
CA SER A 129 -1.74 21.54 -11.93
C SER A 129 -0.46 21.24 -12.73
N SER A 130 0.66 20.93 -12.05
CA SER A 130 1.96 20.62 -12.68
C SER A 130 2.59 19.37 -12.08
N ASP A 131 3.53 18.76 -12.82
CA ASP A 131 4.25 17.55 -12.35
C ASP A 131 5.17 17.88 -11.16
N GLU A 132 5.69 19.10 -11.11
CA GLU A 132 6.51 19.58 -10.00
C GLU A 132 5.70 19.67 -8.71
N GLU A 133 4.47 20.21 -8.78
CA GLU A 133 3.55 20.25 -7.64
C GLU A 133 3.13 18.84 -7.22
N ALA A 134 2.87 17.96 -8.18
CA ALA A 134 2.53 16.57 -7.92
C ALA A 134 3.64 15.84 -7.15
N SER A 135 4.89 16.03 -7.55
CA SER A 135 6.06 15.48 -6.86
C SER A 135 6.19 16.02 -5.43
N GLN A 136 5.92 17.29 -5.20
CA GLN A 136 5.93 17.89 -3.86
C GLN A 136 4.80 17.32 -2.98
N MET A 137 3.62 17.08 -3.55
CA MET A 137 2.48 16.50 -2.83
C MET A 137 2.67 15.01 -2.47
N MET A 138 3.61 14.31 -3.10
CA MET A 138 3.99 12.95 -2.70
C MET A 138 4.83 12.93 -1.41
N MET A 139 5.53 14.01 -1.06
CA MET A 139 6.41 14.07 0.11
C MET A 139 5.69 13.79 1.44
N PRO A 140 4.53 14.38 1.76
CA PRO A 140 3.81 14.04 2.98
C PRO A 140 3.45 12.57 3.08
N VAL A 141 3.06 11.95 1.96
CA VAL A 141 2.71 10.52 1.92
C VAL A 141 3.95 9.66 2.15
N LEU A 142 5.08 10.04 1.58
CA LEU A 142 6.37 9.37 1.80
C LEU A 142 6.79 9.44 3.27
N ILE A 143 6.64 10.59 3.93
CA ILE A 143 6.94 10.76 5.36
C ILE A 143 6.03 9.84 6.20
N LEU A 144 4.75 9.74 5.89
CA LEU A 144 3.83 8.84 6.58
C LEU A 144 4.21 7.35 6.42
N LEU A 145 4.64 6.96 5.21
CA LEU A 145 5.13 5.60 4.95
C LEU A 145 6.44 5.31 5.68
N MET A 146 7.37 6.29 5.73
CA MET A 146 8.59 6.17 6.51
C MET A 146 8.29 6.02 8.01
N LEU A 147 7.35 6.82 8.54
CA LEU A 147 6.91 6.70 9.94
C LEU A 147 6.33 5.31 10.21
N SER A 148 5.53 4.76 9.29
CA SER A 148 4.99 3.41 9.37
C SER A 148 6.09 2.35 9.39
N MET A 149 7.13 2.53 8.57
CA MET A 149 8.28 1.64 8.51
C MET A 149 9.09 1.67 9.82
N TYR A 150 9.36 2.86 10.37
CA TYR A 150 10.05 2.99 11.66
C TYR A 150 9.24 2.39 12.81
N ALA A 151 7.92 2.59 12.83
CA ALA A 151 7.04 1.96 13.81
C ALA A 151 7.04 0.43 13.66
N GLY A 152 7.08 -0.09 12.43
CA GLY A 152 7.23 -1.52 12.15
C GLY A 152 8.55 -2.07 12.68
N MET A 153 9.67 -1.41 12.39
CA MET A 153 11.00 -1.82 12.91
C MET A 153 11.04 -1.80 14.43
N GLY A 154 10.46 -0.79 15.07
CA GLY A 154 10.34 -0.72 16.54
C GLY A 154 9.50 -1.86 17.11
N SER A 155 8.52 -2.35 16.34
CA SER A 155 7.65 -3.47 16.74
C SER A 155 8.33 -4.84 16.67
N ILE A 156 9.42 -4.99 15.92
CA ILE A 156 10.21 -6.24 15.89
C ILE A 156 10.81 -6.55 17.25
N ASN A 157 11.35 -5.52 17.93
CA ASN A 157 12.00 -5.69 19.21
C ASN A 157 11.01 -5.86 20.38
N ASN A 158 9.79 -5.32 20.25
CA ASN A 158 8.74 -5.42 21.26
C ASN A 158 7.36 -5.50 20.58
N PRO A 159 6.95 -6.70 20.09
CA PRO A 159 5.70 -6.87 19.36
C PRO A 159 4.44 -6.56 20.18
N ASP A 160 4.50 -6.76 21.51
CA ASP A 160 3.40 -6.49 22.45
C ASP A 160 3.47 -5.12 23.11
N GLY A 161 4.43 -4.30 22.69
CA GLY A 161 4.61 -2.94 23.21
C GLY A 161 3.43 -2.03 22.85
N THR A 162 3.20 -1.00 23.69
CA THR A 162 2.13 -0.02 23.47
C THR A 162 2.22 0.68 22.13
N LEU A 163 3.44 0.99 21.65
CA LEU A 163 3.68 1.58 20.35
C LEU A 163 3.25 0.62 19.24
N ALA A 164 3.67 -0.65 19.30
CA ALA A 164 3.32 -1.67 18.33
C ALA A 164 1.81 -1.88 18.26
N PHE A 165 1.13 -1.91 19.41
CA PHE A 165 -0.33 -2.07 19.48
C PHE A 165 -1.06 -0.91 18.81
N TRP A 166 -0.81 0.34 19.21
CA TRP A 166 -1.52 1.48 18.64
C TRP A 166 -1.16 1.74 17.17
N ALA A 167 0.11 1.58 16.80
CA ALA A 167 0.53 1.74 15.41
C ALA A 167 -0.06 0.66 14.49
N SER A 168 -0.31 -0.56 14.99
CA SER A 168 -0.95 -1.61 14.21
C SER A 168 -2.47 -1.42 14.05
N LEU A 169 -3.13 -0.63 14.91
CA LEU A 169 -4.55 -0.30 14.80
C LEU A 169 -4.79 0.96 13.97
N CYS A 170 -3.83 1.90 13.93
CA CYS A 170 -3.95 3.13 13.17
C CYS A 170 -3.98 2.84 11.67
N PRO A 171 -5.02 3.24 10.91
CA PRO A 171 -5.15 2.94 9.47
C PRO A 171 -3.98 3.44 8.61
N LEU A 172 -3.29 4.52 9.05
CA LEU A 172 -2.11 5.06 8.37
C LEU A 172 -0.91 4.11 8.41
N THR A 173 -0.70 3.44 9.54
CA THR A 173 0.49 2.62 9.78
C THR A 173 0.20 1.12 9.76
N SER A 174 -1.07 0.74 9.96
CA SER A 174 -1.50 -0.64 10.10
C SER A 174 -1.07 -1.57 8.95
N PRO A 175 -1.08 -1.19 7.66
CA PRO A 175 -0.68 -2.09 6.59
C PRO A 175 0.77 -2.57 6.68
N VAL A 176 1.63 -1.77 7.32
CA VAL A 176 3.04 -2.11 7.52
C VAL A 176 3.23 -2.76 8.89
N VAL A 177 2.78 -2.11 9.97
CA VAL A 177 3.07 -2.51 11.34
C VAL A 177 2.41 -3.85 11.70
N MET A 178 1.14 -4.07 11.27
CA MET A 178 0.47 -5.33 11.55
C MET A 178 1.13 -6.51 10.80
N MET A 179 1.62 -6.28 9.57
CA MET A 179 2.35 -7.31 8.83
C MET A 179 3.64 -7.74 9.53
N VAL A 180 4.34 -6.80 10.16
CA VAL A 180 5.53 -7.09 10.97
C VAL A 180 5.19 -7.87 12.25
N ARG A 181 4.02 -7.58 12.86
CA ARG A 181 3.58 -8.24 14.11
C ARG A 181 2.95 -9.61 13.90
N LEU A 182 2.36 -9.86 12.73
CA LEU A 182 1.59 -11.08 12.46
C LEU A 182 2.35 -12.40 12.73
N PRO A 183 3.67 -12.52 12.45
CA PRO A 183 4.45 -13.72 12.75
C PRO A 183 4.66 -13.98 14.27
N TYR A 184 4.35 -13.02 15.15
CA TYR A 184 4.56 -13.11 16.61
C TYR A 184 3.28 -13.51 17.36
N ASP A 185 2.46 -14.39 16.79
CA ASP A 185 1.24 -14.96 17.41
C ASP A 185 0.25 -13.93 17.98
N VAL A 186 0.05 -12.83 17.24
CA VAL A 186 -0.90 -11.79 17.63
C VAL A 186 -2.33 -12.37 17.67
N PRO A 187 -3.13 -12.08 18.72
CA PRO A 187 -4.52 -12.53 18.82
C PRO A 187 -5.35 -12.08 17.60
N LEU A 188 -6.10 -12.98 16.98
CA LEU A 188 -6.83 -12.76 15.72
C LEU A 188 -7.78 -11.55 15.72
N TRP A 189 -8.30 -11.16 16.89
CA TRP A 189 -9.16 -9.98 17.00
C TRP A 189 -8.44 -8.68 16.65
N GLN A 190 -7.12 -8.56 16.91
CA GLN A 190 -6.34 -7.36 16.60
C GLN A 190 -6.21 -7.13 15.09
N PRO A 191 -5.72 -8.09 14.27
CA PRO A 191 -5.65 -7.89 12.83
C PRO A 191 -7.04 -7.72 12.20
N LEU A 192 -8.09 -8.39 12.70
CA LEU A 192 -9.44 -8.20 12.19
C LEU A 192 -9.99 -6.79 12.48
N LEU A 193 -9.80 -6.30 13.71
CA LEU A 193 -10.19 -4.93 14.08
C LEU A 193 -9.41 -3.89 13.26
N SER A 194 -8.11 -4.08 13.12
CA SER A 194 -7.24 -3.21 12.33
C SER A 194 -7.68 -3.16 10.85
N LEU A 195 -8.02 -4.32 10.24
CA LEU A 195 -8.56 -4.38 8.89
C LEU A 195 -9.91 -3.65 8.79
N ALA A 196 -10.80 -3.85 9.75
CA ALA A 196 -12.10 -3.16 9.77
C ALA A 196 -11.92 -1.63 9.79
N LEU A 197 -11.01 -1.13 10.64
CA LEU A 197 -10.68 0.30 10.71
C LEU A 197 -10.05 0.81 9.41
N LEU A 198 -9.12 0.03 8.83
CA LEU A 198 -8.47 0.38 7.57
C LEU A 198 -9.50 0.51 6.44
N TYR A 199 -10.35 -0.49 6.24
CA TYR A 199 -11.35 -0.46 5.17
C TYR A 199 -12.43 0.59 5.42
N ALA A 200 -12.86 0.83 6.67
CA ALA A 200 -13.75 1.94 7.01
C ALA A 200 -13.15 3.29 6.58
N MET A 201 -11.85 3.50 6.85
CA MET A 201 -11.14 4.70 6.38
C MET A 201 -10.96 4.75 4.87
N VAL A 202 -10.74 3.62 4.19
CA VAL A 202 -10.71 3.56 2.71
C VAL A 202 -12.03 4.05 2.12
N PHE A 203 -13.17 3.57 2.63
CA PHE A 203 -14.49 4.04 2.17
C PHE A 203 -14.68 5.54 2.40
N LEU A 204 -14.32 6.04 3.56
CA LEU A 204 -14.41 7.45 3.87
C LEU A 204 -13.52 8.30 2.97
N LEU A 205 -12.26 7.92 2.80
CA LEU A 205 -11.31 8.66 1.96
C LEU A 205 -11.67 8.60 0.48
N SER A 206 -12.11 7.45 -0.02
CA SER A 206 -12.54 7.33 -1.42
C SER A 206 -13.77 8.19 -1.72
N ALA A 207 -14.72 8.28 -0.80
CA ALA A 207 -15.87 9.18 -0.92
C ALA A 207 -15.45 10.66 -0.90
N LEU A 208 -14.52 11.03 -0.01
CA LEU A 208 -13.96 12.40 0.05
C LEU A 208 -13.16 12.73 -1.22
N ALA A 209 -12.28 11.82 -1.64
CA ALA A 209 -11.50 11.97 -2.86
C ALA A 209 -12.40 12.14 -4.10
N GLY A 210 -13.49 11.37 -4.19
CA GLY A 210 -14.46 11.49 -5.26
C GLY A 210 -15.16 12.84 -5.29
N LYS A 211 -15.50 13.43 -4.12
CA LYS A 211 -16.05 14.80 -4.05
C LYS A 211 -15.04 15.85 -4.50
N ILE A 212 -13.80 15.76 -4.03
CA ILE A 212 -12.72 16.67 -4.40
C ILE A 212 -12.46 16.59 -5.91
N TYR A 213 -12.36 15.37 -6.44
CA TYR A 213 -12.11 15.11 -7.85
C TYR A 213 -13.21 15.71 -8.74
N ARG A 214 -14.50 15.51 -8.40
CA ARG A 214 -15.64 16.06 -9.14
C ARG A 214 -15.59 17.58 -9.21
N THR A 215 -15.25 18.24 -8.12
CA THR A 215 -15.28 19.71 -8.04
C THR A 215 -14.04 20.33 -8.69
N SER A 216 -12.87 19.72 -8.47
CA SER A 216 -11.59 20.23 -8.97
C SER A 216 -11.42 20.08 -10.48
N ILE A 217 -12.02 19.05 -11.08
CA ILE A 217 -11.91 18.77 -12.52
C ILE A 217 -12.59 19.85 -13.38
N LEU A 218 -13.56 20.55 -12.81
CA LEU A 218 -14.28 21.67 -13.45
C LEU A 218 -13.56 23.02 -13.29
N MET A 219 -12.51 23.08 -12.47
CA MET A 219 -11.78 24.32 -12.17
C MET A 219 -10.42 24.34 -12.88
N TYR A 220 -10.40 24.89 -14.10
CA TYR A 220 -9.16 25.07 -14.86
C TYR A 220 -8.39 26.34 -14.44
N GLY A 221 -7.07 26.20 -14.26
CA GLY A 221 -6.15 27.35 -14.19
C GLY A 221 -6.07 28.08 -12.85
N LYS A 222 -6.85 27.74 -11.85
CA LYS A 222 -6.74 28.29 -10.48
C LYS A 222 -6.36 27.20 -9.48
N ARG A 223 -5.37 27.48 -8.64
CA ARG A 223 -5.08 26.65 -7.47
C ARG A 223 -6.20 26.82 -6.44
N PRO A 224 -6.93 25.76 -6.07
CA PRO A 224 -7.93 25.90 -5.03
C PRO A 224 -7.25 26.20 -3.69
N SER A 225 -7.79 27.19 -2.98
CA SER A 225 -7.37 27.49 -1.62
C SER A 225 -7.85 26.37 -0.67
N MET A 226 -7.10 26.09 0.41
CA MET A 226 -7.54 25.13 1.45
C MET A 226 -8.93 25.45 2.03
N ARG A 227 -9.30 26.75 2.06
CA ARG A 227 -10.66 27.18 2.47
C ARG A 227 -11.72 26.75 1.46
N GLU A 228 -11.43 26.81 0.17
CA GLU A 228 -12.35 26.37 -0.90
C GLU A 228 -12.54 24.87 -0.84
N VAL A 229 -11.45 24.09 -0.65
CA VAL A 229 -11.51 22.63 -0.49
C VAL A 229 -12.39 22.25 0.71
N TRP A 230 -12.22 22.95 1.84
CA TRP A 230 -13.07 22.74 3.02
C TRP A 230 -14.53 23.06 2.74
N HIS A 231 -14.81 24.13 2.00
CA HIS A 231 -16.16 24.51 1.62
C HIS A 231 -16.82 23.48 0.69
N TRP A 232 -16.06 22.87 -0.22
CA TRP A 232 -16.53 21.78 -1.11
C TRP A 232 -16.91 20.52 -0.35
N LEU A 233 -16.20 20.21 0.72
CA LEU A 233 -16.48 19.04 1.57
C LEU A 233 -17.77 19.23 2.40
N THR A 234 -18.06 20.47 2.79
CA THR A 234 -19.20 20.82 3.66
C THR A 234 -20.48 21.13 2.89
N TYR A 235 -20.40 21.45 1.60
CA TYR A 235 -21.56 21.76 0.78
C TYR A 235 -22.38 20.51 0.49
N LYS A 236 -23.61 20.46 1.05
CA LYS A 236 -24.63 19.46 0.72
C LYS A 236 -25.20 19.78 -0.66
N GLN A 237 -24.95 18.94 -1.66
CA GLN A 237 -25.75 18.93 -2.88
C GLN A 237 -27.02 18.13 -2.68
#